data_27cb4a6d6b4d13737a06f142d22016da
#
_entry.id   27cb4a6d6b4d13737a06f142d22016da
#
_cell.length_a   1.000
_cell.length_b   1.000
_cell.length_c   1.000
_cell.angle_alpha   90.00
_cell.angle_beta   90.00
_cell.angle_gamma   90.00
#
_symmetry.space_group_name_H-M   'P 1'
#
loop_
_entity.id
_entity.type
_entity.pdbx_description
1 polymer ?
#
loop_
_entity_poly.entity_id
_entity_poly.type
_entity_poly.pdbx_seq_one_letter_code
_entity_poly.pdbx_strand_id
1 'polypeptide(L)'
;MDMYELLGRDSPEKIKLLVAENFKACRKMKHITQVELAKKSMVPYGTIRNFEQTGNISIASLILLAEALDMSSDFKLLFNKVNHQSREDILNESKKHK
;
A
#
# COMPACT_ATOMS: atom_id res chain seq x y z
N MET A 1 13.44 -23.86 -8.68
CA MET A 1 12.04 -23.36 -8.64
C MET A 1 11.59 -23.32 -7.19
N ASP A 2 11.14 -22.16 -6.70
CA ASP A 2 10.67 -22.07 -5.32
C ASP A 2 9.21 -22.57 -5.21
N MET A 3 8.73 -22.67 -3.97
CA MET A 3 7.39 -23.19 -3.69
C MET A 3 6.30 -22.34 -4.34
N TYR A 4 6.47 -21.00 -4.37
CA TYR A 4 5.46 -20.10 -4.93
C TYR A 4 5.33 -20.28 -6.44
N GLU A 5 6.45 -20.42 -7.15
CA GLU A 5 6.44 -20.67 -8.59
C GLU A 5 5.79 -22.04 -8.88
N LEU A 6 6.13 -23.04 -8.07
CA LEU A 6 5.57 -24.38 -8.23
C LEU A 6 4.05 -24.39 -8.07
N LEU A 7 3.51 -23.53 -7.18
CA LEU A 7 2.08 -23.40 -6.93
C LEU A 7 1.39 -22.40 -7.86
N GLY A 8 2.13 -21.81 -8.82
CA GLY A 8 1.59 -20.81 -9.73
C GLY A 8 1.30 -19.48 -9.03
N ARG A 9 2.03 -19.18 -7.96
CA ARG A 9 1.86 -17.94 -7.18
C ARG A 9 3.13 -17.12 -7.18
N ASP A 10 2.99 -15.80 -7.08
CA ASP A 10 4.12 -14.92 -6.90
C ASP A 10 4.60 -14.98 -5.45
N SER A 11 5.93 -14.92 -5.26
CA SER A 11 6.52 -14.87 -3.92
C SER A 11 6.21 -13.53 -3.25
N PRO A 12 6.25 -13.45 -1.91
CA PRO A 12 6.11 -12.18 -1.20
C PRO A 12 7.08 -11.10 -1.70
N GLU A 13 8.30 -11.48 -2.04
CA GLU A 13 9.30 -10.56 -2.57
C GLU A 13 8.89 -9.98 -3.92
N LYS A 14 8.33 -10.79 -4.79
CA LYS A 14 7.81 -10.31 -6.08
C LYS A 14 6.65 -9.35 -5.89
N ILE A 15 5.75 -9.66 -4.94
CA ILE A 15 4.61 -8.81 -4.65
C ILE A 15 5.07 -7.45 -4.09
N LYS A 16 6.04 -7.46 -3.18
CA LYS A 16 6.63 -6.22 -2.65
C LYS A 16 7.21 -5.36 -3.75
N LEU A 17 7.98 -5.96 -4.66
CA LEU A 17 8.58 -5.25 -5.79
C LEU A 17 7.52 -4.69 -6.71
N LEU A 18 6.46 -5.44 -6.98
CA LEU A 18 5.36 -4.96 -7.80
C LEU A 18 4.69 -3.74 -7.17
N VAL A 19 4.43 -3.78 -5.86
CA VAL A 19 3.86 -2.65 -5.14
C VAL A 19 4.78 -1.43 -5.24
N ALA A 20 6.09 -1.64 -5.04
CA ALA A 20 7.08 -0.57 -5.13
C ALA A 20 7.15 0.03 -6.54
N GLU A 21 7.10 -0.81 -7.57
CA GLU A 21 7.10 -0.34 -8.97
C GLU A 21 5.84 0.48 -9.28
N ASN A 22 4.69 0.00 -8.83
CA ASN A 22 3.43 0.71 -9.02
C ASN A 22 3.45 2.06 -8.31
N PHE A 23 3.98 2.09 -7.09
CA PHE A 23 4.11 3.32 -6.32
C PHE A 23 5.03 4.31 -7.04
N LYS A 24 6.19 3.85 -7.49
CA LYS A 24 7.16 4.69 -8.21
C LYS A 24 6.54 5.28 -9.47
N ALA A 25 5.77 4.47 -10.21
CA ALA A 25 5.08 4.94 -11.41
C ALA A 25 4.07 6.05 -11.08
N CYS A 26 3.31 5.88 -10.00
CA CYS A 26 2.37 6.91 -9.55
C CYS A 26 3.09 8.19 -9.14
N ARG A 27 4.20 8.06 -8.41
CA ARG A 27 5.00 9.23 -8.00
C ARG A 27 5.49 10.00 -9.23
N LYS A 28 6.04 9.28 -10.20
CA LYS A 28 6.56 9.90 -11.44
C LYS A 28 5.45 10.55 -12.27
N MET A 29 4.30 9.91 -12.33
CA MET A 29 3.15 10.46 -13.05
C MET A 29 2.71 11.80 -12.46
N LYS A 30 2.86 11.96 -11.16
CA LYS A 30 2.56 13.21 -10.46
C LYS A 30 3.72 14.21 -10.48
N HIS A 31 4.81 13.87 -11.15
CA HIS A 31 5.99 14.74 -11.31
C HIS A 31 6.62 15.15 -9.97
N ILE A 32 6.65 14.23 -9.01
CA ILE A 32 7.24 14.46 -7.69
C ILE A 32 8.51 13.62 -7.57
N THR A 33 9.63 14.27 -7.20
CA THR A 33 10.89 13.56 -6.97
C THR A 33 10.86 12.86 -5.60
N GLN A 34 11.77 11.92 -5.38
CA GLN A 34 11.89 11.27 -4.08
C GLN A 34 12.20 12.28 -2.96
N VAL A 35 13.04 13.27 -3.26
CA VAL A 35 13.40 14.31 -2.29
C VAL A 35 12.17 15.18 -1.93
N GLU A 36 11.41 15.59 -2.94
CA GLU A 36 10.18 16.35 -2.73
C GLU A 36 9.17 15.55 -1.92
N LEU A 37 9.03 14.26 -2.26
CA LEU A 37 8.12 13.38 -1.54
C LEU A 37 8.54 13.23 -0.07
N ALA A 38 9.84 13.12 0.21
CA ALA A 38 10.34 13.04 1.57
C ALA A 38 9.93 14.27 2.38
N LYS A 39 10.05 15.45 1.80
CA LYS A 39 9.66 16.70 2.47
C LYS A 39 8.14 16.76 2.71
N LYS A 40 7.37 16.35 1.72
CA LYS A 40 5.90 16.42 1.80
C LYS A 40 5.31 15.38 2.74
N SER A 41 5.88 14.17 2.76
CA SER A 41 5.37 13.05 3.54
C SER A 41 5.93 12.96 4.95
N MET A 42 7.04 13.63 5.21
CA MET A 42 7.82 13.50 6.44
C MET A 42 8.45 12.11 6.61
N VAL A 43 8.47 11.31 5.54
CA VAL A 43 9.18 10.03 5.51
C VAL A 43 10.60 10.29 5.04
N PRO A 44 11.63 9.76 5.71
CA PRO A 44 13.03 10.00 5.32
C PRO A 44 13.31 9.57 3.87
N TYR A 45 14.11 10.35 3.19
CA TYR A 45 14.50 10.07 1.81
C TYR A 45 15.05 8.65 1.63
N GLY A 46 15.92 8.21 2.56
CA GLY A 46 16.51 6.87 2.50
C GLY A 46 15.45 5.77 2.57
N THR A 47 14.38 6.00 3.34
CA THR A 47 13.28 5.06 3.45
C THR A 47 12.52 4.95 2.12
N ILE A 48 12.27 6.07 1.46
CA ILE A 48 11.60 6.09 0.16
C ILE A 48 12.44 5.38 -0.89
N ARG A 49 13.72 5.72 -0.93
CA ARG A 49 14.66 5.12 -1.89
C ARG A 49 14.74 3.60 -1.69
N ASN A 50 14.89 3.16 -0.44
CA ASN A 50 14.95 1.74 -0.12
C ASN A 50 13.66 1.03 -0.52
N PHE A 51 12.52 1.63 -0.22
CA PHE A 51 11.24 1.05 -0.58
C PHE A 51 11.12 0.86 -2.10
N GLU A 52 11.42 1.89 -2.87
CA GLU A 52 11.30 1.80 -4.33
C GLU A 52 12.26 0.78 -4.94
N GLN A 53 13.37 0.48 -4.27
CA GLN A 53 14.34 -0.50 -4.73
C GLN A 53 14.03 -1.93 -4.29
N THR A 54 13.50 -2.11 -3.09
CA THR A 54 13.36 -3.44 -2.47
C THR A 54 11.93 -3.84 -2.16
N GLY A 55 11.01 -2.89 -2.10
CA GLY A 55 9.65 -3.13 -1.64
C GLY A 55 9.50 -3.16 -0.13
N ASN A 56 10.58 -2.92 0.61
CA ASN A 56 10.54 -2.96 2.08
C ASN A 56 10.18 -1.61 2.67
N ILE A 57 9.11 -1.57 3.44
CA ILE A 57 8.66 -0.36 4.14
C ILE A 57 7.63 -0.77 5.18
N SER A 58 7.49 -0.01 6.25
CA SER A 58 6.38 -0.21 7.17
C SER A 58 5.08 0.26 6.54
N ILE A 59 3.98 -0.35 6.95
CA ILE A 59 2.65 0.07 6.47
C ILE A 59 2.40 1.53 6.84
N ALA A 60 2.77 1.94 8.06
CA ALA A 60 2.58 3.32 8.49
C ALA A 60 3.30 4.31 7.58
N SER A 61 4.56 4.04 7.25
CA SER A 61 5.31 4.92 6.34
C SER A 61 4.71 4.93 4.93
N LEU A 62 4.29 3.76 4.44
CA LEU A 62 3.68 3.69 3.11
C LEU A 62 2.37 4.48 3.05
N ILE A 63 1.58 4.46 4.12
CA ILE A 63 0.36 5.27 4.21
C ILE A 63 0.70 6.76 4.14
N LEU A 64 1.74 7.20 4.85
CA LEU A 64 2.18 8.59 4.79
C LEU A 64 2.59 8.99 3.36
N LEU A 65 3.28 8.10 2.65
CA LEU A 65 3.65 8.34 1.26
C LEU A 65 2.40 8.43 0.37
N ALA A 66 1.45 7.54 0.57
CA ALA A 66 0.20 7.54 -0.18
C ALA A 66 -0.59 8.82 0.06
N GLU A 67 -0.67 9.28 1.31
CA GLU A 67 -1.33 10.54 1.64
C GLU A 67 -0.67 11.72 0.94
N ALA A 68 0.66 11.74 0.90
CA ALA A 68 1.41 12.81 0.23
C ALA A 68 1.14 12.85 -1.27
N LEU A 69 0.76 11.73 -1.88
CA LEU A 69 0.39 11.63 -3.29
C LEU A 69 -1.12 11.69 -3.52
N ASP A 70 -1.91 11.98 -2.48
CA ASP A 70 -3.38 11.99 -2.53
C ASP A 70 -3.95 10.63 -2.97
N MET A 71 -3.33 9.55 -2.52
CA MET A 71 -3.70 8.17 -2.86
C MET A 71 -4.02 7.32 -1.64
N SER A 72 -4.29 7.95 -0.49
CA SER A 72 -4.58 7.19 0.73
C SER A 72 -5.85 6.34 0.62
N SER A 73 -6.75 6.71 -0.29
CA SER A 73 -7.97 5.92 -0.53
C SER A 73 -7.66 4.49 -0.98
N ASP A 74 -6.53 4.26 -1.63
CA ASP A 74 -6.13 2.92 -2.04
C ASP A 74 -5.95 2.01 -0.82
N PHE A 75 -5.43 2.55 0.28
CA PHE A 75 -5.30 1.79 1.53
C PHE A 75 -6.64 1.50 2.17
N LYS A 76 -7.57 2.45 2.10
CA LYS A 76 -8.91 2.25 2.64
C LYS A 76 -9.66 1.16 1.90
N LEU A 77 -9.31 0.94 0.63
CA LEU A 77 -9.91 -0.10 -0.20
C LEU A 77 -9.19 -1.44 -0.09
N LEU A 78 -8.02 -1.47 0.54
CA LEU A 78 -7.23 -2.68 0.65
C LEU A 78 -7.99 -3.74 1.45
N PHE A 79 -8.17 -4.91 0.85
CA PHE A 79 -8.90 -6.04 1.44
C PHE A 79 -10.37 -5.74 1.79
N ASN A 80 -10.96 -4.70 1.19
CA ASN A 80 -12.31 -4.33 1.58
C ASN A 80 -13.42 -5.15 0.92
N LYS A 81 -13.08 -6.10 0.05
CA LYS A 81 -14.06 -6.95 -0.62
C LYS A 81 -14.98 -7.68 0.34
N VAL A 82 -14.40 -8.23 1.41
CA VAL A 82 -15.16 -8.91 2.46
C VAL A 82 -15.81 -7.90 3.38
N ASN A 83 -15.07 -6.84 3.77
CA ASN A 83 -15.56 -5.82 4.68
C ASN A 83 -16.74 -5.04 4.12
N HIS A 84 -16.78 -4.85 2.79
CA HIS A 84 -17.88 -4.14 2.14
C HIS A 84 -19.21 -4.86 2.35
N GLN A 85 -19.20 -6.18 2.37
CA GLN A 85 -20.37 -7.01 2.64
C GLN A 85 -20.62 -7.18 4.13
N SER A 86 -19.55 -7.42 4.88
CA SER A 86 -19.64 -7.67 6.34
C SER A 86 -20.02 -6.45 7.13
N ARG A 87 -19.78 -5.25 6.61
CA ARG A 87 -20.06 -4.00 7.31
C ARG A 87 -21.56 -3.85 7.61
N GLU A 88 -22.42 -4.22 6.66
CA GLU A 88 -23.86 -4.18 6.85
C GLU A 88 -24.30 -5.18 7.91
N ASP A 89 -23.73 -6.37 7.87
CA ASP A 89 -24.05 -7.42 8.85
C ASP A 89 -23.67 -6.99 10.27
N ILE A 90 -22.50 -6.39 10.43
CA ILE A 90 -22.02 -5.89 11.72
C ILE A 90 -22.95 -4.78 12.25
N LEU A 91 -23.32 -3.85 11.39
CA LEU A 91 -24.22 -2.76 11.76
C LEU A 91 -25.60 -3.27 12.15
N ASN A 92 -26.11 -4.26 11.42
CA ASN A 92 -27.40 -4.87 11.73
C ASN A 92 -27.36 -5.61 13.05
N GLU A 93 -26.29 -6.34 13.33
CA GLU A 93 -26.11 -7.01 14.62
C GLU A 93 -26.05 -6.04 15.78
N SER A 94 -25.30 -4.93 15.60
CA SER A 94 -25.23 -3.88 16.62
C SER A 94 -26.60 -3.29 16.93
N LYS A 95 -27.45 -3.11 15.93
CA LYS A 95 -28.81 -2.61 16.11
C LYS A 95 -29.68 -3.61 16.82
N LYS A 96 -29.50 -4.91 16.58
CA LYS A 96 -30.27 -5.96 17.23
C LYS A 96 -29.94 -6.12 18.71
N HIS A 97 -28.71 -5.82 19.08
CA HIS A 97 -28.21 -5.98 20.45
C HIS A 97 -28.39 -4.73 21.31
N LYS A 98 -28.97 -3.69 20.77
CA LYS A 98 -29.38 -2.51 21.52
C LYS A 98 -30.82 -2.67 21.95
#